data_36558f13da8ac2307212c922f355a6a4
#
_entry.id   36558f13da8ac2307212c922f355a6a4
#
_cell.length_a   1.000
_cell.length_b   1.000
_cell.length_c   1.000
_cell.angle_alpha   90.00
_cell.angle_beta   90.00
_cell.angle_gamma   90.00
#
_symmetry.space_group_name_H-M   'P 1'
#
loop_
_entity.id
_entity.type
_entity.pdbx_description
1 polymer ?
#
loop_
_entity_poly.entity_id
_entity_poly.type
_entity_poly.pdbx_seq_one_letter_code
_entity_poly.pdbx_strand_id
1 'polypeptide(L)'
;VTSGLIDAEANSLEGETITIVFSDIEASTERATAMGDAAWFALLEEHDVIIRTELARFGGREVKSIGDGFMLVFPSVRRALRFTTSAQERVEAPEGPDLRIRMGIHTGETIIDASGDLFGRHVNLAARVTNLAAGGQILASMVVREIAAGRDDALFGEASQAELKGFAEFQTIYEVLWSEEASS
;
A
#
# COMPACT_ATOMS: atom_id res chain seq x y z
N VAL A 1 -13.93 26.10 15.66
CA VAL A 1 -13.69 25.09 16.70
C VAL A 1 -13.22 23.75 16.11
N THR A 2 -13.23 23.59 14.77
CA THR A 2 -12.85 22.35 14.06
C THR A 2 -11.37 22.26 13.71
N SER A 3 -10.59 23.36 13.84
CA SER A 3 -9.17 23.41 13.49
C SER A 3 -8.29 22.63 14.48
N GLY A 4 -8.64 22.60 15.77
CA GLY A 4 -7.80 21.96 16.80
C GLY A 4 -7.80 20.41 16.78
N LEU A 5 -8.80 19.77 16.15
CA LEU A 5 -8.86 18.30 16.05
C LEU A 5 -7.98 17.79 14.91
N ILE A 6 -7.86 18.54 13.81
CA ILE A 6 -7.02 18.20 12.66
C ILE A 6 -5.55 18.33 13.04
N ASP A 7 -5.20 19.39 13.80
CA ASP A 7 -3.83 19.62 14.30
C ASP A 7 -3.40 18.55 15.32
N ALA A 8 -4.32 18.04 16.13
CA ALA A 8 -4.06 16.98 17.11
C ALA A 8 -3.81 15.61 16.45
N GLU A 9 -4.54 15.28 15.37
CA GLU A 9 -4.34 14.02 14.63
C GLU A 9 -3.06 14.06 13.79
N ALA A 10 -2.75 15.18 13.13
CA ALA A 10 -1.51 15.35 12.39
C ALA A 10 -0.29 15.22 13.31
N ASN A 11 -0.33 15.87 14.47
CA ASN A 11 0.76 15.85 15.45
C ASN A 11 0.93 14.47 16.14
N SER A 12 -0.07 13.58 16.07
CA SER A 12 0.00 12.23 16.67
C SER A 12 0.83 11.23 15.87
N LEU A 13 1.18 11.55 14.62
CA LEU A 13 1.98 10.68 13.75
C LEU A 13 3.46 11.06 13.69
N GLU A 14 3.87 12.20 14.25
CA GLU A 14 5.25 12.65 14.29
C GLU A 14 6.05 11.81 15.30
N GLY A 15 7.14 11.18 14.81
CA GLY A 15 7.99 10.31 15.62
C GLY A 15 7.35 8.98 16.03
N GLU A 16 6.17 8.65 15.54
CA GLU A 16 5.56 7.35 15.77
C GLU A 16 5.92 6.35 14.66
N THR A 17 6.06 5.09 15.06
CA THR A 17 6.23 3.99 14.12
C THR A 17 4.87 3.65 13.52
N ILE A 18 4.72 3.87 12.22
CA ILE A 18 3.50 3.55 11.47
C ILE A 18 3.79 2.57 10.34
N THR A 19 2.75 1.89 9.89
CA THR A 19 2.83 1.03 8.70
C THR A 19 2.30 1.79 7.50
N ILE A 20 3.14 1.89 6.46
CA ILE A 20 2.88 2.63 5.23
C ILE A 20 2.56 1.61 4.12
N VAL A 21 1.51 1.86 3.39
CA VAL A 21 1.13 1.11 2.19
C VAL A 21 1.05 2.08 1.02
N PHE A 22 1.77 1.79 -0.06
CA PHE A 22 1.50 2.38 -1.36
C PHE A 22 0.75 1.37 -2.22
N SER A 23 -0.21 1.85 -2.98
CA SER A 23 -0.86 1.10 -4.04
C SER A 23 -0.73 1.85 -5.36
N ASP A 24 -0.76 1.12 -6.47
CA ASP A 24 -0.63 1.66 -7.81
C ASP A 24 -1.30 0.70 -8.81
N ILE A 25 -1.84 1.21 -9.93
CA ILE A 25 -2.45 0.40 -10.97
C ILE A 25 -1.40 0.04 -12.02
N GLU A 26 -1.30 -1.24 -12.35
CA GLU A 26 -0.38 -1.72 -13.39
C GLU A 26 -0.77 -1.18 -14.77
N ALA A 27 0.22 -0.66 -15.51
CA ALA A 27 0.08 -0.18 -16.89
C ALA A 27 -1.05 0.85 -17.09
N SER A 28 -1.28 1.71 -16.09
CA SER A 28 -2.40 2.67 -16.07
C SER A 28 -2.41 3.62 -17.27
N THR A 29 -1.26 4.12 -17.69
CA THR A 29 -1.13 5.03 -18.83
C THR A 29 -1.51 4.36 -20.15
N GLU A 30 -1.04 3.13 -20.37
CA GLU A 30 -1.33 2.33 -21.56
C GLU A 30 -2.82 1.97 -21.60
N ARG A 31 -3.40 1.60 -20.46
CA ARG A 31 -4.82 1.27 -20.33
C ARG A 31 -5.72 2.47 -20.56
N ALA A 32 -5.41 3.62 -19.97
CA ALA A 32 -6.11 4.87 -20.19
C ALA A 32 -6.11 5.27 -21.68
N THR A 33 -4.96 5.13 -22.34
CA THR A 33 -4.82 5.42 -23.76
C THR A 33 -5.65 4.46 -24.63
N ALA A 34 -5.69 3.18 -24.28
CA ALA A 34 -6.38 2.16 -25.06
C ALA A 34 -7.91 2.24 -24.95
N MET A 35 -8.46 2.57 -23.78
CA MET A 35 -9.91 2.57 -23.54
C MET A 35 -10.56 3.95 -23.60
N GLY A 36 -9.78 5.01 -23.53
CA GLY A 36 -10.23 6.40 -23.52
C GLY A 36 -10.67 6.90 -22.15
N ASP A 37 -10.69 8.23 -22.01
CA ASP A 37 -10.81 8.91 -20.71
C ASP A 37 -12.07 8.54 -19.92
N ALA A 38 -13.23 8.44 -20.58
CA ALA A 38 -14.49 8.18 -19.89
C ALA A 38 -14.55 6.75 -19.29
N ALA A 39 -14.09 5.74 -20.04
CA ALA A 39 -14.05 4.36 -19.56
C ALA A 39 -12.97 4.19 -18.48
N TRP A 40 -11.83 4.83 -18.66
CA TRP A 40 -10.77 4.84 -17.64
C TRP A 40 -11.23 5.48 -16.34
N PHE A 41 -11.90 6.63 -16.42
CA PHE A 41 -12.43 7.31 -15.23
C PHE A 41 -13.43 6.44 -14.46
N ALA A 42 -14.34 5.73 -15.16
CA ALA A 42 -15.28 4.81 -14.50
C ALA A 42 -14.58 3.68 -13.77
N LEU A 43 -13.52 3.08 -14.35
CA LEU A 43 -12.70 2.05 -13.66
C LEU A 43 -11.97 2.61 -12.45
N LEU A 44 -11.44 3.82 -12.52
CA LEU A 44 -10.81 4.49 -11.38
C LEU A 44 -11.80 4.73 -10.25
N GLU A 45 -13.03 5.16 -10.56
CA GLU A 45 -14.07 5.33 -9.52
C GLU A 45 -14.39 4.02 -8.80
N GLU A 46 -14.54 2.90 -9.54
CA GLU A 46 -14.75 1.59 -8.93
C GLU A 46 -13.57 1.15 -8.05
N HIS A 47 -12.36 1.27 -8.56
CA HIS A 47 -11.13 1.01 -7.81
C HIS A 47 -11.07 1.84 -6.52
N ASP A 48 -11.28 3.13 -6.61
CA ASP A 48 -11.23 4.06 -5.50
C ASP A 48 -12.26 3.73 -4.40
N VAL A 49 -13.46 3.33 -4.80
CA VAL A 49 -14.51 2.88 -3.87
C VAL A 49 -14.07 1.61 -3.12
N ILE A 50 -13.46 0.65 -3.82
CA ILE A 50 -12.95 -0.57 -3.19
C ILE A 50 -11.86 -0.23 -2.18
N ILE A 51 -10.83 0.52 -2.61
CA ILE A 51 -9.70 0.89 -1.74
C ILE A 51 -10.17 1.63 -0.49
N ARG A 52 -11.02 2.66 -0.64
CA ARG A 52 -11.51 3.45 0.51
C ARG A 52 -12.45 2.66 1.42
N THR A 53 -13.23 1.74 0.88
CA THR A 53 -14.09 0.86 1.66
C THR A 53 -13.27 -0.07 2.55
N GLU A 54 -12.26 -0.73 1.97
CA GLU A 54 -11.38 -1.61 2.73
C GLU A 54 -10.48 -0.82 3.70
N LEU A 55 -10.00 0.36 3.30
CA LEU A 55 -9.24 1.25 4.18
C LEU A 55 -10.03 1.57 5.46
N ALA A 56 -11.28 1.98 5.34
CA ALA A 56 -12.15 2.26 6.48
C ALA A 56 -12.39 1.01 7.34
N ARG A 57 -12.62 -0.15 6.69
CA ARG A 57 -12.86 -1.43 7.37
C ARG A 57 -11.70 -1.85 8.27
N PHE A 58 -10.47 -1.63 7.83
CA PHE A 58 -9.26 -2.01 8.58
C PHE A 58 -8.66 -0.87 9.39
N GLY A 59 -9.34 0.29 9.46
CA GLY A 59 -8.95 1.44 10.27
C GLY A 59 -7.65 2.08 9.83
N GLY A 60 -7.43 2.12 8.53
CA GLY A 60 -6.37 2.89 7.89
C GLY A 60 -6.79 4.32 7.61
N ARG A 61 -5.83 5.14 7.21
CA ARG A 61 -6.03 6.53 6.81
C ARG A 61 -5.37 6.80 5.45
N GLU A 62 -6.08 7.47 4.57
CA GLU A 62 -5.52 8.01 3.34
C GLU A 62 -4.69 9.25 3.67
N VAL A 63 -3.42 9.22 3.27
CA VAL A 63 -2.54 10.40 3.35
C VAL A 63 -2.77 11.26 2.13
N LYS A 64 -2.68 10.66 0.95
CA LYS A 64 -2.96 11.29 -0.34
C LYS A 64 -3.21 10.25 -1.43
N SER A 65 -3.90 10.67 -2.49
CA SER A 65 -3.87 9.98 -3.77
C SER A 65 -2.74 10.52 -4.65
N ILE A 66 -2.10 9.67 -5.44
CA ILE A 66 -0.97 10.00 -6.30
C ILE A 66 -1.26 9.38 -7.67
N GLY A 67 -1.80 10.20 -8.57
CA GLY A 67 -2.28 9.70 -9.87
C GLY A 67 -3.41 8.70 -9.69
N ASP A 68 -3.16 7.46 -10.06
CA ASP A 68 -4.07 6.32 -9.95
C ASP A 68 -3.78 5.42 -8.73
N GLY A 69 -2.89 5.85 -7.85
CA GLY A 69 -2.51 5.13 -6.64
C GLY A 69 -2.75 5.91 -5.36
N PHE A 70 -2.47 5.26 -4.24
CA PHE A 70 -2.69 5.80 -2.91
C PHE A 70 -1.46 5.66 -2.03
N MET A 71 -1.26 6.64 -1.16
CA MET A 71 -0.43 6.54 0.02
C MET A 71 -1.32 6.41 1.25
N LEU A 72 -1.23 5.28 1.92
CA LEU A 72 -2.08 4.90 3.04
C LEU A 72 -1.24 4.60 4.26
N VAL A 73 -1.79 4.82 5.45
CA VAL A 73 -1.13 4.49 6.72
C VAL A 73 -2.04 3.69 7.64
N PHE A 74 -1.41 2.83 8.44
CA PHE A 74 -2.08 1.97 9.39
C PHE A 74 -1.36 2.00 10.75
N PRO A 75 -2.08 1.91 11.85
CA PRO A 75 -1.50 1.90 13.20
C PRO A 75 -0.79 0.57 13.53
N SER A 76 -0.89 -0.44 12.66
CA SER A 76 -0.19 -1.72 12.84
C SER A 76 0.00 -2.48 11.54
N VAL A 77 1.07 -3.28 11.48
CA VAL A 77 1.38 -4.23 10.39
C VAL A 77 0.20 -5.15 10.11
N ARG A 78 -0.45 -5.66 11.15
CA ARG A 78 -1.58 -6.59 11.01
C ARG A 78 -2.75 -5.98 10.23
N ARG A 79 -3.09 -4.73 10.53
CA ARG A 79 -4.18 -4.03 9.82
C ARG A 79 -3.83 -3.78 8.37
N ALA A 80 -2.58 -3.38 8.11
CA ALA A 80 -2.08 -3.19 6.76
C ALA A 80 -2.10 -4.48 5.93
N LEU A 81 -1.63 -5.60 6.49
CA LEU A 81 -1.64 -6.91 5.81
C LEU A 81 -3.07 -7.35 5.48
N ARG A 82 -4.00 -7.25 6.42
CA ARG A 82 -5.41 -7.57 6.17
C ARG A 82 -6.06 -6.66 5.13
N PHE A 83 -5.73 -5.38 5.17
CA PHE A 83 -6.18 -4.44 4.16
C PHE A 83 -5.68 -4.83 2.78
N THR A 84 -4.36 -5.02 2.62
CA THR A 84 -3.77 -5.30 1.31
C THR A 84 -4.28 -6.60 0.71
N THR A 85 -4.41 -7.66 1.50
CA THR A 85 -4.99 -8.93 1.07
C THR A 85 -6.44 -8.77 0.62
N SER A 86 -7.28 -8.14 1.46
CA SER A 86 -8.70 -7.96 1.16
C SER A 86 -8.94 -7.02 -0.03
N ALA A 87 -8.15 -5.95 -0.17
CA ALA A 87 -8.23 -5.04 -1.31
C ALA A 87 -7.86 -5.76 -2.62
N GLN A 88 -6.78 -6.56 -2.60
CA GLN A 88 -6.34 -7.34 -3.75
C GLN A 88 -7.41 -8.36 -4.19
N GLU A 89 -7.96 -9.13 -3.23
CA GLU A 89 -9.04 -10.08 -3.48
C GLU A 89 -10.26 -9.41 -4.12
N ARG A 90 -10.63 -8.22 -3.65
CA ARG A 90 -11.80 -7.50 -4.17
C ARG A 90 -11.58 -6.86 -5.54
N VAL A 91 -10.39 -6.36 -5.81
CA VAL A 91 -10.06 -5.80 -7.12
C VAL A 91 -9.98 -6.90 -8.17
N GLU A 92 -9.41 -8.06 -7.84
CA GLU A 92 -9.26 -9.19 -8.76
C GLU A 92 -10.44 -10.18 -8.73
N ALA A 93 -11.51 -9.89 -7.98
CA ALA A 93 -12.74 -10.69 -8.02
C ALA A 93 -13.38 -10.64 -9.42
N PRO A 94 -14.10 -11.70 -9.83
CA PRO A 94 -14.77 -11.74 -11.14
C PRO A 94 -15.74 -10.57 -11.41
N GLU A 95 -16.32 -10.02 -10.35
CA GLU A 95 -17.19 -8.83 -10.36
C GLU A 95 -16.44 -7.51 -10.08
N GLY A 96 -15.14 -7.58 -9.85
CA GLY A 96 -14.30 -6.41 -9.63
C GLY A 96 -13.97 -5.64 -10.90
N PRO A 97 -13.35 -4.47 -10.78
CA PRO A 97 -12.87 -3.73 -11.95
C PRO A 97 -11.82 -4.56 -12.69
N ASP A 98 -11.85 -4.51 -14.02
CA ASP A 98 -10.83 -5.17 -14.86
C ASP A 98 -9.48 -4.44 -14.74
N LEU A 99 -8.88 -4.48 -13.56
CA LEU A 99 -7.62 -3.87 -13.21
C LEU A 99 -6.72 -4.83 -12.45
N ARG A 100 -5.42 -4.58 -12.51
CA ARG A 100 -4.43 -5.21 -11.63
C ARG A 100 -3.73 -4.14 -10.83
N ILE A 101 -3.77 -4.27 -9.51
CA ILE A 101 -3.07 -3.37 -8.61
C ILE A 101 -1.81 -4.03 -8.07
N ARG A 102 -0.84 -3.22 -7.71
CA ARG A 102 0.37 -3.62 -7.00
C ARG A 102 0.47 -2.83 -5.70
N MET A 103 0.94 -3.47 -4.66
CA MET A 103 1.06 -2.83 -3.35
C MET A 103 2.42 -3.11 -2.71
N GLY A 104 2.92 -2.14 -1.93
CA GLY A 104 4.13 -2.29 -1.14
C GLY A 104 3.88 -1.85 0.29
N ILE A 105 4.40 -2.64 1.26
CA ILE A 105 4.22 -2.44 2.69
C ILE A 105 5.57 -2.25 3.37
N HIS A 106 5.69 -1.19 4.16
CA HIS A 106 6.82 -0.98 5.03
C HIS A 106 6.39 -0.36 6.36
N THR A 107 7.17 -0.56 7.41
CA THR A 107 6.93 0.01 8.75
C THR A 107 8.17 0.74 9.23
N GLY A 108 7.98 1.94 9.75
CA GLY A 108 9.06 2.74 10.31
C GLY A 108 8.58 4.10 10.80
N GLU A 109 9.50 4.86 11.37
CA GLU A 109 9.24 6.23 11.81
C GLU A 109 9.12 7.19 10.63
N THR A 110 8.22 8.15 10.73
CA THR A 110 7.96 9.14 9.69
C THR A 110 8.08 10.57 10.21
N ILE A 111 8.29 11.48 9.27
CA ILE A 111 8.24 12.93 9.52
C ILE A 111 6.95 13.44 8.89
N ILE A 112 6.20 14.22 9.65
CA ILE A 112 4.97 14.88 9.19
C ILE A 112 5.26 16.35 8.97
N ASP A 113 4.88 16.89 7.83
CA ASP A 113 4.95 18.31 7.57
C ASP A 113 3.69 19.06 8.05
N ALA A 114 3.71 20.38 7.91
CA ALA A 114 2.60 21.24 8.31
C ALA A 114 1.31 21.02 7.51
N SER A 115 1.37 20.33 6.38
CA SER A 115 0.20 19.96 5.56
C SER A 115 -0.39 18.59 5.95
N GLY A 116 0.28 17.84 6.83
CA GLY A 116 -0.09 16.47 7.20
C GLY A 116 0.44 15.41 6.22
N ASP A 117 1.32 15.79 5.28
CA ASP A 117 1.99 14.85 4.38
C ASP A 117 3.16 14.17 5.08
N LEU A 118 3.50 12.97 4.64
CA LEU A 118 4.52 12.13 5.25
C LEU A 118 5.78 12.09 4.38
N PHE A 119 6.92 12.24 5.07
CA PHE A 119 8.24 12.25 4.45
C PHE A 119 9.23 11.38 5.23
N GLY A 120 10.35 11.11 4.58
CA GLY A 120 11.47 10.45 5.20
C GLY A 120 11.88 9.16 4.51
N ARG A 121 12.93 8.55 5.07
CA ARG A 121 13.54 7.34 4.50
C ARG A 121 12.53 6.17 4.39
N HIS A 122 11.68 6.00 5.41
CA HIS A 122 10.71 4.90 5.47
C HIS A 122 9.57 5.08 4.46
N VAL A 123 9.14 6.31 4.21
CA VAL A 123 8.17 6.61 3.14
C VAL A 123 8.78 6.27 1.77
N ASN A 124 10.03 6.70 1.54
CA ASN A 124 10.74 6.38 0.29
C ASN A 124 10.93 4.87 0.12
N LEU A 125 11.23 4.14 1.19
CA LEU A 125 11.39 2.69 1.13
C LEU A 125 10.07 2.00 0.76
N ALA A 126 8.95 2.38 1.38
CA ALA A 126 7.63 1.85 1.04
C ALA A 126 7.30 2.06 -0.45
N ALA A 127 7.53 3.28 -0.98
CA ALA A 127 7.32 3.57 -2.39
C ALA A 127 8.23 2.73 -3.31
N ARG A 128 9.50 2.51 -2.93
CA ARG A 128 10.42 1.67 -3.70
C ARG A 128 10.02 0.20 -3.70
N VAL A 129 9.56 -0.31 -2.56
CA VAL A 129 9.03 -1.68 -2.46
C VAL A 129 7.83 -1.86 -3.40
N THR A 130 6.91 -0.89 -3.43
CA THR A 130 5.77 -0.93 -4.36
C THR A 130 6.20 -0.96 -5.82
N ASN A 131 7.22 -0.19 -6.19
CA ASN A 131 7.72 -0.15 -7.57
C ASN A 131 8.38 -1.45 -8.05
N LEU A 132 8.75 -2.35 -7.15
CA LEU A 132 9.24 -3.69 -7.51
C LEU A 132 8.11 -4.66 -7.82
N ALA A 133 6.91 -4.41 -7.31
CA ALA A 133 5.78 -5.31 -7.47
C ALA A 133 5.24 -5.27 -8.90
N ALA A 134 4.90 -6.41 -9.44
CA ALA A 134 4.06 -6.55 -10.62
C ALA A 134 2.57 -6.41 -10.24
N GLY A 135 1.70 -6.23 -11.24
CA GLY A 135 0.26 -6.28 -11.01
C GLY A 135 -0.17 -7.61 -10.39
N GLY A 136 -1.02 -7.54 -9.38
CA GLY A 136 -1.43 -8.71 -8.59
C GLY A 136 -0.50 -9.02 -7.41
N GLN A 137 0.63 -8.33 -7.25
CA GLN A 137 1.56 -8.59 -6.17
C GLN A 137 1.43 -7.62 -5.01
N ILE A 138 1.62 -8.15 -3.81
CA ILE A 138 1.81 -7.40 -2.57
C ILE A 138 3.21 -7.71 -2.06
N LEU A 139 4.08 -6.71 -1.98
CA LEU A 139 5.44 -6.87 -1.47
C LEU A 139 5.59 -6.21 -0.10
N ALA A 140 6.32 -6.86 0.78
CA ALA A 140 6.59 -6.39 2.13
C ALA A 140 8.08 -6.35 2.42
N SER A 141 8.53 -5.33 3.15
CA SER A 141 9.90 -5.27 3.66
C SER A 141 10.14 -6.29 4.78
N MET A 142 11.39 -6.62 5.04
CA MET A 142 11.80 -7.56 6.09
C MET A 142 11.20 -7.20 7.47
N VAL A 143 11.18 -5.93 7.84
CA VAL A 143 10.62 -5.48 9.13
C VAL A 143 9.14 -5.83 9.27
N VAL A 144 8.37 -5.72 8.19
CA VAL A 144 6.95 -6.13 8.16
C VAL A 144 6.82 -7.63 8.40
N ARG A 145 7.65 -8.44 7.72
CA ARG A 145 7.70 -9.89 7.89
C ARG A 145 8.07 -10.29 9.32
N GLU A 146 9.04 -9.61 9.93
CA GLU A 146 9.49 -9.87 11.30
C GLU A 146 8.41 -9.54 12.33
N ILE A 147 7.73 -8.39 12.19
CA ILE A 147 6.63 -7.99 13.08
C ILE A 147 5.44 -8.95 12.95
N ALA A 148 5.17 -9.45 11.75
CA ALA A 148 4.11 -10.42 11.49
C ALA A 148 4.45 -11.85 11.93
N ALA A 149 5.72 -12.15 12.23
CA ALA A 149 6.17 -13.50 12.58
C ALA A 149 5.46 -14.07 13.80
N GLY A 150 5.10 -15.35 13.73
CA GLY A 150 4.43 -16.07 14.82
C GLY A 150 2.92 -15.79 14.93
N ARG A 151 2.33 -15.19 13.90
CA ARG A 151 0.87 -14.94 13.79
C ARG A 151 0.40 -15.43 12.42
N ASP A 152 -0.77 -16.05 12.38
CA ASP A 152 -1.39 -16.56 11.15
C ASP A 152 -2.14 -15.44 10.38
N ASP A 153 -1.60 -14.22 10.40
CA ASP A 153 -2.27 -13.07 9.78
C ASP A 153 -1.97 -12.92 8.27
N ALA A 154 -0.87 -13.50 7.80
CA ALA A 154 -0.48 -13.54 6.39
C ALA A 154 0.55 -14.64 6.12
N LEU A 155 0.50 -15.22 4.94
CA LEU A 155 1.53 -16.10 4.40
C LEU A 155 2.53 -15.26 3.59
N PHE A 156 3.80 -15.64 3.66
CA PHE A 156 4.87 -14.96 2.94
C PHE A 156 5.61 -15.97 2.07
N GLY A 157 5.94 -15.55 0.86
CA GLY A 157 6.81 -16.27 -0.05
C GLY A 157 8.27 -16.25 0.36
N GLU A 158 9.14 -16.72 -0.51
CA GLU A 158 10.58 -16.71 -0.29
C GLU A 158 11.16 -15.29 -0.24
N ALA A 159 12.26 -15.15 0.51
CA ALA A 159 13.00 -13.88 0.57
C ALA A 159 13.68 -13.57 -0.76
N SER A 160 13.53 -12.36 -1.24
CA SER A 160 14.29 -11.82 -2.35
C SER A 160 15.16 -10.65 -1.92
N GLN A 161 16.29 -10.45 -2.59
CA GLN A 161 17.19 -9.32 -2.35
C GLN A 161 17.02 -8.30 -3.47
N ALA A 162 16.77 -7.05 -3.10
CA ALA A 162 16.56 -5.97 -4.05
C ALA A 162 17.52 -4.80 -3.78
N GLU A 163 18.14 -4.30 -4.85
CA GLU A 163 18.85 -3.04 -4.83
C GLU A 163 17.86 -1.91 -5.09
N LEU A 164 17.72 -1.00 -4.11
CA LEU A 164 16.78 0.10 -4.20
C LEU A 164 17.50 1.44 -4.35
N LYS A 165 17.11 2.22 -5.34
CA LYS A 165 17.71 3.54 -5.59
C LYS A 165 17.62 4.42 -4.34
N GLY A 166 18.78 4.89 -3.86
CA GLY A 166 18.90 5.73 -2.67
C GLY A 166 19.13 4.96 -1.37
N PHE A 167 19.28 3.64 -1.44
CA PHE A 167 19.68 2.78 -0.32
C PHE A 167 21.01 2.11 -0.64
N ALA A 168 21.98 2.21 0.30
CA ALA A 168 23.32 1.68 0.09
C ALA A 168 23.39 0.15 0.20
N GLU A 169 22.45 -0.46 0.91
CA GLU A 169 22.40 -1.90 1.17
C GLU A 169 21.22 -2.53 0.43
N PHE A 170 21.39 -3.80 0.04
CA PHE A 170 20.29 -4.61 -0.44
C PHE A 170 19.17 -4.69 0.60
N GLN A 171 17.94 -4.60 0.13
CA GLN A 171 16.77 -4.75 0.97
C GLN A 171 16.19 -6.15 0.78
N THR A 172 15.89 -6.81 1.89
CA THR A 172 15.19 -8.11 1.85
C THR A 172 13.69 -7.87 1.75
N ILE A 173 13.09 -8.41 0.72
CA ILE A 173 11.67 -8.22 0.36
C ILE A 173 10.99 -9.59 0.32
N TYR A 174 9.74 -9.63 0.75
CA TYR A 174 8.88 -10.81 0.74
C TYR A 174 7.59 -10.52 0.00
N GLU A 175 7.12 -11.47 -0.78
CA GLU A 175 5.75 -11.43 -1.31
C GLU A 175 4.77 -11.85 -0.23
N VAL A 176 3.66 -11.12 -0.08
CA VAL A 176 2.52 -11.52 0.74
C VAL A 176 1.58 -12.34 -0.13
N LEU A 177 1.41 -13.61 0.21
CA LEU A 177 0.57 -14.55 -0.54
C LEU A 177 -0.89 -14.34 -0.14
N TRP A 178 -1.71 -13.88 -1.07
CA TRP A 178 -3.11 -13.51 -0.82
C TRP A 178 -4.12 -14.42 -1.52
N SER A 179 -3.66 -15.30 -2.42
CA SER A 179 -4.48 -16.32 -3.09
C SER A 179 -3.81 -17.69 -3.06
N GLU A 180 -4.57 -18.76 -3.26
CA GLU A 180 -4.03 -20.12 -3.36
C GLU A 180 -3.10 -20.30 -4.57
N GLU A 181 -3.32 -19.55 -5.66
CA GLU A 181 -2.46 -19.56 -6.86
C GLU A 181 -1.10 -18.92 -6.62
N ALA A 182 -1.00 -17.94 -5.73
CA ALA A 182 0.27 -17.33 -5.33
C ALA A 182 1.11 -18.26 -4.43
N SER A 183 0.55 -19.37 -3.96
CA SER A 183 1.20 -20.36 -3.09
C SER A 183 1.83 -21.53 -3.85
N SER A 184 1.75 -21.55 -5.19
CA SER A 184 2.26 -22.61 -6.09
C SER A 184 3.46 -22.15 -6.87
#